data_2cf5f7003c205033c15088b9e4bc16e0
#
_entry.id   2cf5f7003c205033c15088b9e4bc16e0
#
_cell.length_a   1.000
_cell.length_b   1.000
_cell.length_c   1.000
_cell.angle_alpha   90.00
_cell.angle_beta   90.00
_cell.angle_gamma   90.00
#
_symmetry.space_group_name_H-M   'P 1'
#
loop_
_entity.id
_entity.type
_entity.pdbx_description
1 polymer ?
#
loop_
_entity_poly.entity_id
_entity_poly.type
_entity_poly.pdbx_seq_one_letter_code
_entity_poly.pdbx_strand_id
1 'polypeptide(L)'
;MSYFGTDGIRGKFGVLPITPEFALKLGFAAGKVLKRHSKKSKPVVVMGKDPRLSGYILESALQSGLNAAGVYVHLLGPLPTPAIAHLTRALHASLGIVISASHNPYFDNGIKFFSSEGKKLPDALQEEINQELEKDLIIDDIANLGKSVRVDDAQGRYIEFCKSTFPYHYDLNDLTIVMDCANGAAYSVGPSVFRELGAKVIAIHNEPNGLNINKGCGSTHPESLQQAVVENGADLGIA
;
A
#
# COMPACT_ATOMS: atom_id res chain seq x y z
N MET A 1 -22.28 1.62 13.00
CA MET A 1 -21.46 2.83 12.73
C MET A 1 -20.59 2.52 11.53
N SER A 2 -20.47 3.39 10.50
CA SER A 2 -19.59 3.11 9.37
C SER A 2 -18.18 3.60 9.67
N TYR A 3 -17.17 2.70 9.58
CA TYR A 3 -15.76 3.05 9.73
C TYR A 3 -15.13 3.46 8.40
N PHE A 4 -15.72 3.04 7.26
CA PHE A 4 -15.24 3.39 5.95
C PHE A 4 -15.63 4.82 5.56
N GLY A 5 -14.64 5.65 5.29
CA GLY A 5 -14.80 6.95 4.66
C GLY A 5 -14.66 6.87 3.13
N THR A 6 -14.60 8.03 2.48
CA THR A 6 -14.47 8.13 1.02
C THR A 6 -13.25 7.38 0.47
N ASP A 7 -12.17 7.31 1.26
CA ASP A 7 -10.86 6.77 0.85
C ASP A 7 -10.32 5.75 1.88
N GLY A 8 -11.17 4.85 2.33
CA GLY A 8 -10.84 3.84 3.33
C GLY A 8 -11.02 4.30 4.77
N ILE A 9 -10.36 3.61 5.69
CA ILE A 9 -10.38 3.89 7.13
C ILE A 9 -9.12 4.69 7.47
N ARG A 10 -9.23 5.84 8.12
CA ARG A 10 -8.08 6.70 8.48
C ARG A 10 -8.20 7.23 9.89
N GLY A 11 -7.07 7.51 10.52
CA GLY A 11 -7.00 8.17 11.82
C GLY A 11 -5.59 8.17 12.39
N LYS A 12 -5.48 8.72 13.60
CA LYS A 12 -4.23 8.71 14.37
C LYS A 12 -3.98 7.31 14.93
N PHE A 13 -2.77 6.79 14.76
CA PHE A 13 -2.40 5.49 15.32
C PHE A 13 -2.51 5.49 16.86
N GLY A 14 -3.08 4.42 17.39
CA GLY A 14 -3.37 4.27 18.82
C GLY A 14 -4.73 4.84 19.25
N VAL A 15 -5.48 5.44 18.32
CA VAL A 15 -6.85 5.92 18.53
C VAL A 15 -7.78 5.16 17.56
N LEU A 16 -8.93 4.68 18.06
CA LEU A 16 -9.91 3.99 17.22
C LEU A 16 -10.31 4.89 16.02
N PRO A 17 -10.37 4.38 14.78
CA PRO A 17 -10.27 2.96 14.39
C PRO A 17 -8.85 2.48 14.00
N ILE A 18 -7.79 3.25 14.22
CA ILE A 18 -6.43 2.87 13.82
C ILE A 18 -5.68 2.30 15.05
N THR A 19 -6.15 1.15 15.54
CA THR A 19 -5.51 0.37 16.62
C THR A 19 -5.21 -1.05 16.16
N PRO A 20 -4.24 -1.74 16.78
CA PRO A 20 -3.94 -3.14 16.45
C PRO A 20 -5.13 -4.08 16.65
N GLU A 21 -5.92 -3.89 17.73
CA GLU A 21 -7.10 -4.69 18.00
C GLU A 21 -8.17 -4.51 16.93
N PHE A 22 -8.43 -3.27 16.53
CA PHE A 22 -9.37 -2.98 15.46
C PHE A 22 -8.87 -3.56 14.12
N ALA A 23 -7.59 -3.43 13.81
CA ALA A 23 -7.00 -3.97 12.58
C ALA A 23 -7.12 -5.51 12.52
N LEU A 24 -6.92 -6.20 13.65
CA LEU A 24 -7.13 -7.64 13.73
C LEU A 24 -8.59 -8.02 13.44
N LYS A 25 -9.54 -7.34 14.10
CA LYS A 25 -10.98 -7.55 13.85
C LYS A 25 -11.36 -7.22 12.41
N LEU A 26 -10.84 -6.13 11.86
CA LEU A 26 -11.06 -5.72 10.47
C LEU A 26 -10.54 -6.77 9.47
N GLY A 27 -9.35 -7.30 9.71
CA GLY A 27 -8.78 -8.38 8.90
C GLY A 27 -9.65 -9.63 8.92
N PHE A 28 -10.13 -10.03 10.11
CA PHE A 28 -11.03 -11.16 10.27
C PHE A 28 -12.37 -10.94 9.55
N ALA A 29 -13.01 -9.80 9.78
CA ALA A 29 -14.28 -9.43 9.15
C ALA A 29 -14.18 -9.40 7.62
N ALA A 30 -13.14 -8.72 7.09
CA ALA A 30 -12.87 -8.68 5.66
C ALA A 30 -12.64 -10.10 5.09
N GLY A 31 -11.91 -10.95 5.81
CA GLY A 31 -11.67 -12.33 5.42
C GLY A 31 -12.96 -13.16 5.36
N LYS A 32 -13.84 -13.04 6.34
CA LYS A 32 -15.17 -13.72 6.35
C LYS A 32 -16.05 -13.26 5.18
N VAL A 33 -16.12 -11.95 4.94
CA VAL A 33 -16.87 -11.40 3.79
C VAL A 33 -16.27 -11.91 2.48
N LEU A 34 -14.94 -11.84 2.32
CA LEU A 34 -14.26 -12.31 1.12
C LEU A 34 -14.55 -13.79 0.83
N LYS A 35 -14.53 -14.65 1.85
CA LYS A 35 -14.86 -16.08 1.69
C LYS A 35 -16.28 -16.32 1.21
N ARG A 36 -17.25 -15.53 1.67
CA ARG A 36 -18.66 -15.64 1.21
C ARG A 36 -18.81 -15.34 -0.28
N HIS A 37 -18.04 -14.37 -0.79
CA HIS A 37 -18.12 -13.93 -2.20
C HIS A 37 -17.12 -14.60 -3.12
N SER A 38 -16.10 -15.25 -2.59
CA SER A 38 -15.05 -15.90 -3.40
C SER A 38 -15.48 -17.28 -3.87
N LYS A 39 -15.29 -17.55 -5.17
CA LYS A 39 -15.40 -18.90 -5.75
C LYS A 39 -14.16 -19.77 -5.46
N LYS A 40 -13.07 -19.17 -4.94
CA LYS A 40 -11.82 -19.88 -4.63
C LYS A 40 -11.95 -20.51 -3.25
N SER A 41 -11.55 -21.77 -3.12
CA SER A 41 -11.49 -22.46 -1.82
C SER A 41 -10.51 -21.79 -0.85
N LYS A 42 -9.45 -21.18 -1.38
CA LYS A 42 -8.42 -20.45 -0.64
C LYS A 42 -8.22 -19.07 -1.27
N PRO A 43 -9.03 -18.07 -0.90
CA PRO A 43 -8.87 -16.74 -1.43
C PRO A 43 -7.55 -16.13 -0.94
N VAL A 44 -6.93 -15.32 -1.79
CA VAL A 44 -5.66 -14.64 -1.52
C VAL A 44 -5.90 -13.15 -1.43
N VAL A 45 -5.30 -12.52 -0.43
CA VAL A 45 -5.20 -11.07 -0.29
C VAL A 45 -3.76 -10.65 -0.50
N VAL A 46 -3.51 -9.64 -1.33
CA VAL A 46 -2.21 -8.96 -1.36
C VAL A 46 -2.24 -7.78 -0.40
N MET A 47 -1.16 -7.57 0.34
CA MET A 47 -1.07 -6.50 1.32
C MET A 47 0.27 -5.78 1.22
N GLY A 48 0.22 -4.46 1.07
CA GLY A 48 1.40 -3.60 1.13
C GLY A 48 1.17 -2.40 2.03
N LYS A 49 2.23 -1.63 2.25
CA LYS A 49 2.23 -0.49 3.18
C LYS A 49 3.17 0.61 2.73
N ASP A 50 3.06 1.77 3.35
CA ASP A 50 4.13 2.77 3.34
C ASP A 50 5.14 2.49 4.48
N PRO A 51 6.25 3.25 4.57
CA PRO A 51 7.32 2.95 5.51
C PRO A 51 7.03 3.31 6.98
N ARG A 52 5.84 3.83 7.35
CA ARG A 52 5.50 4.21 8.73
C ARG A 52 5.73 3.05 9.69
N LEU A 53 6.27 3.31 10.88
CA LEU A 53 6.45 2.27 11.92
C LEU A 53 5.12 1.61 12.29
N SER A 54 4.05 2.40 12.41
CA SER A 54 2.70 1.88 12.70
C SER A 54 2.18 0.93 11.63
N GLY A 55 2.66 1.06 10.38
CA GLY A 55 2.30 0.18 9.27
C GLY A 55 2.70 -1.28 9.51
N TYR A 56 3.83 -1.52 10.16
CA TYR A 56 4.30 -2.89 10.49
C TYR A 56 3.40 -3.56 11.52
N ILE A 57 2.93 -2.80 12.51
CA ILE A 57 2.03 -3.30 13.55
C ILE A 57 0.65 -3.62 12.95
N LEU A 58 0.11 -2.68 12.15
CA LEU A 58 -1.18 -2.85 11.49
C LEU A 58 -1.16 -4.00 10.47
N GLU A 59 -0.06 -4.16 9.72
CA GLU A 59 0.13 -5.29 8.80
C GLU A 59 0.04 -6.62 9.53
N SER A 60 0.77 -6.77 10.65
CA SER A 60 0.77 -8.00 11.46
C SER A 60 -0.61 -8.30 12.03
N ALA A 61 -1.33 -7.29 12.50
CA ALA A 61 -2.66 -7.44 13.06
C ALA A 61 -3.70 -7.84 11.98
N LEU A 62 -3.73 -7.12 10.85
CA LEU A 62 -4.60 -7.44 9.71
C LEU A 62 -4.31 -8.85 9.16
N GLN A 63 -3.03 -9.18 9.01
CA GLN A 63 -2.59 -10.50 8.57
C GLN A 63 -3.11 -11.60 9.48
N SER A 64 -2.99 -11.42 10.79
CA SER A 64 -3.47 -12.39 11.79
C SER A 64 -4.98 -12.60 11.68
N GLY A 65 -5.76 -11.52 11.55
CA GLY A 65 -7.21 -11.59 11.36
C GLY A 65 -7.60 -12.29 10.07
N LEU A 66 -6.97 -11.95 8.94
CA LEU A 66 -7.22 -12.60 7.64
C LEU A 66 -6.90 -14.09 7.69
N ASN A 67 -5.75 -14.46 8.27
CA ASN A 67 -5.36 -15.87 8.40
C ASN A 67 -6.32 -16.64 9.32
N ALA A 68 -6.77 -16.04 10.42
CA ALA A 68 -7.79 -16.62 11.31
C ALA A 68 -9.13 -16.85 10.59
N ALA A 69 -9.50 -15.98 9.65
CA ALA A 69 -10.67 -16.17 8.80
C ALA A 69 -10.48 -17.21 7.67
N GLY A 70 -9.28 -17.77 7.50
CA GLY A 70 -8.96 -18.77 6.48
C GLY A 70 -8.54 -18.19 5.13
N VAL A 71 -8.05 -16.97 5.10
CA VAL A 71 -7.57 -16.27 3.89
C VAL A 71 -6.05 -16.29 3.84
N TYR A 72 -5.48 -16.52 2.67
CA TYR A 72 -4.04 -16.43 2.46
C TYR A 72 -3.63 -14.98 2.20
N VAL A 73 -2.46 -14.60 2.71
CA VAL A 73 -1.95 -13.24 2.58
C VAL A 73 -0.59 -13.25 1.89
N HIS A 74 -0.47 -12.47 0.83
CA HIS A 74 0.78 -12.19 0.14
C HIS A 74 1.28 -10.80 0.56
N LEU A 75 2.36 -10.77 1.33
CA LEU A 75 2.97 -9.54 1.84
C LEU A 75 3.92 -8.96 0.79
N LEU A 76 3.63 -7.73 0.35
CA LEU A 76 4.37 -7.04 -0.71
C LEU A 76 5.48 -6.12 -0.17
N GLY A 77 5.45 -5.81 1.14
CA GLY A 77 6.34 -4.83 1.74
C GLY A 77 5.97 -3.38 1.41
N PRO A 78 6.92 -2.44 1.60
CA PRO A 78 6.72 -1.03 1.25
C PRO A 78 6.62 -0.84 -0.26
N LEU A 79 5.44 -0.40 -0.71
CA LEU A 79 5.11 -0.13 -2.11
C LEU A 79 4.02 0.95 -2.20
N PRO A 80 4.05 1.81 -3.23
CA PRO A 80 3.03 2.84 -3.41
C PRO A 80 1.65 2.24 -3.70
N THR A 81 0.61 2.98 -3.32
CA THR A 81 -0.80 2.57 -3.46
C THR A 81 -1.15 1.99 -4.86
N PRO A 82 -0.74 2.61 -5.99
CA PRO A 82 -1.04 2.05 -7.31
C PRO A 82 -0.32 0.71 -7.57
N ALA A 83 0.81 0.44 -6.92
CA ALA A 83 1.45 -0.86 -7.01
C ALA A 83 0.58 -1.97 -6.41
N ILE A 84 -0.08 -1.69 -5.27
CA ILE A 84 -0.97 -2.65 -4.64
C ILE A 84 -2.18 -2.93 -5.53
N ALA A 85 -2.78 -1.89 -6.11
CA ALA A 85 -3.89 -2.03 -7.06
C ALA A 85 -3.48 -2.86 -8.29
N HIS A 86 -2.30 -2.60 -8.87
CA HIS A 86 -1.77 -3.35 -9.99
C HIS A 86 -1.49 -4.82 -9.61
N LEU A 87 -0.76 -5.06 -8.52
CA LEU A 87 -0.36 -6.40 -8.10
C LEU A 87 -1.55 -7.24 -7.62
N THR A 88 -2.63 -6.63 -7.13
CA THR A 88 -3.90 -7.33 -6.87
C THR A 88 -4.40 -8.04 -8.14
N ARG A 89 -4.37 -7.35 -9.28
CA ARG A 89 -4.75 -7.92 -10.59
C ARG A 89 -3.70 -8.90 -11.10
N ALA A 90 -2.43 -8.48 -11.13
CA ALA A 90 -1.34 -9.26 -11.72
C ALA A 90 -1.13 -10.61 -11.02
N LEU A 91 -1.35 -10.68 -9.70
CA LEU A 91 -1.26 -11.91 -8.91
C LEU A 91 -2.60 -12.64 -8.77
N HIS A 92 -3.64 -12.20 -9.50
CA HIS A 92 -4.98 -12.77 -9.43
C HIS A 92 -5.51 -12.87 -7.99
N ALA A 93 -5.16 -11.91 -7.13
CA ALA A 93 -5.65 -11.86 -5.76
C ALA A 93 -7.15 -11.53 -5.72
N SER A 94 -7.82 -11.99 -4.68
CA SER A 94 -9.25 -11.74 -4.50
C SER A 94 -9.52 -10.36 -3.91
N LEU A 95 -8.50 -9.78 -3.22
CA LEU A 95 -8.58 -8.48 -2.56
C LEU A 95 -7.16 -7.89 -2.46
N GLY A 96 -7.04 -6.57 -2.51
CA GLY A 96 -5.83 -5.82 -2.18
C GLY A 96 -6.04 -4.96 -0.94
N ILE A 97 -5.01 -4.86 -0.11
CA ILE A 97 -5.00 -3.97 1.07
C ILE A 97 -3.73 -3.11 1.02
N VAL A 98 -3.88 -1.81 1.20
CA VAL A 98 -2.76 -0.90 1.43
C VAL A 98 -2.90 -0.21 2.77
N ILE A 99 -1.82 -0.20 3.54
CA ILE A 99 -1.72 0.47 4.83
C ILE A 99 -0.92 1.76 4.63
N SER A 100 -1.63 2.88 4.56
CA SER A 100 -1.04 4.20 4.33
C SER A 100 -2.05 5.31 4.62
N ALA A 101 -1.55 6.44 5.13
CA ALA A 101 -2.31 7.69 5.25
C ALA A 101 -1.88 8.74 4.21
N SER A 102 -1.28 8.32 3.07
CA SER A 102 -0.90 9.24 1.98
C SER A 102 0.07 10.34 2.46
N HIS A 103 -0.28 11.61 2.23
CA HIS A 103 0.52 12.79 2.57
C HIS A 103 0.40 13.24 4.04
N ASN A 104 -0.33 12.51 4.88
CA ASN A 104 -0.45 12.83 6.31
C ASN A 104 0.87 12.63 7.05
N PRO A 105 1.05 13.29 8.23
CA PRO A 105 2.20 13.05 9.11
C PRO A 105 2.34 11.59 9.56
N TYR A 106 3.51 11.23 10.06
CA TYR A 106 3.86 9.85 10.42
C TYR A 106 2.96 9.21 11.49
N PHE A 107 2.35 10.01 12.36
CA PHE A 107 1.50 9.53 13.45
C PHE A 107 0.08 9.12 12.99
N ASP A 108 -0.32 9.51 11.78
CA ASP A 108 -1.54 9.02 11.14
C ASP A 108 -1.27 7.73 10.37
N ASN A 109 -2.30 6.91 10.21
CA ASN A 109 -2.28 5.79 9.28
C ASN A 109 -3.69 5.54 8.71
N GLY A 110 -3.77 4.63 7.73
CA GLY A 110 -5.03 4.28 7.12
C GLY A 110 -4.98 2.90 6.48
N ILE A 111 -6.15 2.35 6.19
CA ILE A 111 -6.32 1.05 5.57
C ILE A 111 -7.29 1.21 4.42
N LYS A 112 -6.85 0.90 3.21
CA LYS A 112 -7.66 0.96 1.99
C LYS A 112 -7.77 -0.42 1.37
N PHE A 113 -8.93 -0.69 0.79
CA PHE A 113 -9.23 -1.96 0.16
C PHE A 113 -9.44 -1.79 -1.34
N PHE A 114 -8.90 -2.75 -2.10
CA PHE A 114 -9.09 -2.85 -3.55
C PHE A 114 -9.78 -4.17 -3.89
N SER A 115 -10.73 -4.12 -4.80
CA SER A 115 -11.33 -5.31 -5.40
C SER A 115 -10.29 -6.08 -6.22
N SER A 116 -10.63 -7.30 -6.65
CA SER A 116 -9.80 -8.12 -7.54
C SER A 116 -9.43 -7.41 -8.86
N GLU A 117 -10.17 -6.37 -9.23
CA GLU A 117 -9.86 -5.54 -10.41
C GLU A 117 -8.88 -4.39 -10.12
N GLY A 118 -8.38 -4.26 -8.89
CA GLY A 118 -7.52 -3.15 -8.48
C GLY A 118 -8.24 -1.81 -8.35
N LYS A 119 -9.55 -1.81 -8.26
CA LYS A 119 -10.39 -0.62 -8.04
C LYS A 119 -10.80 -0.53 -6.57
N LYS A 120 -11.25 0.64 -6.12
CA LYS A 120 -11.83 0.81 -4.78
C LYS A 120 -12.84 -0.31 -4.51
N LEU A 121 -12.82 -0.85 -3.30
CA LEU A 121 -13.78 -1.88 -2.89
C LEU A 121 -15.22 -1.32 -2.99
N PRO A 122 -16.17 -2.04 -3.61
CA PRO A 122 -17.55 -1.60 -3.69
C PRO A 122 -18.16 -1.28 -2.32
N ASP A 123 -18.97 -0.23 -2.25
CA ASP A 123 -19.55 0.24 -0.98
C ASP A 123 -20.43 -0.83 -0.31
N ALA A 124 -21.11 -1.68 -1.10
CA ALA A 124 -21.88 -2.81 -0.57
C ALA A 124 -21.00 -3.81 0.22
N LEU A 125 -19.79 -4.10 -0.28
CA LEU A 125 -18.85 -4.99 0.43
C LEU A 125 -18.24 -4.30 1.66
N GLN A 126 -18.02 -2.97 1.60
CA GLN A 126 -17.58 -2.20 2.77
C GLN A 126 -18.63 -2.26 3.88
N GLU A 127 -19.91 -2.14 3.52
CA GLU A 127 -21.02 -2.24 4.48
C GLU A 127 -21.13 -3.65 5.09
N GLU A 128 -20.95 -4.71 4.28
CA GLU A 128 -20.90 -6.06 4.81
C GLU A 128 -19.75 -6.28 5.80
N ILE A 129 -18.57 -5.65 5.53
CA ILE A 129 -17.43 -5.69 6.46
C ILE A 129 -17.78 -4.94 7.76
N ASN A 130 -18.43 -3.77 7.68
CA ASN A 130 -18.89 -3.04 8.86
C ASN A 130 -19.84 -3.89 9.72
N GLN A 131 -20.79 -4.59 9.10
CA GLN A 131 -21.71 -5.49 9.81
C GLN A 131 -20.99 -6.70 10.43
N GLU A 132 -19.98 -7.23 9.75
CA GLU A 132 -19.20 -8.35 10.27
C GLU A 132 -18.31 -7.93 11.46
N LEU A 133 -17.85 -6.67 11.50
CA LEU A 133 -17.08 -6.10 12.62
C LEU A 133 -17.86 -6.06 13.96
N GLU A 134 -19.20 -6.04 13.92
CA GLU A 134 -20.05 -6.04 15.13
C GLU A 134 -20.16 -7.45 15.75
N LYS A 135 -19.66 -8.49 15.05
CA LYS A 135 -19.71 -9.88 15.52
C LYS A 135 -18.47 -10.27 16.29
N ASP A 136 -18.58 -11.33 17.07
CA ASP A 136 -17.44 -11.92 17.76
C ASP A 136 -16.48 -12.60 16.77
N LEU A 137 -15.18 -12.54 17.08
CA LEU A 137 -14.16 -13.25 16.34
C LEU A 137 -14.17 -14.72 16.77
N ILE A 138 -14.83 -15.59 15.99
CA ILE A 138 -14.92 -17.02 16.25
C ILE A 138 -14.18 -17.78 15.14
N ILE A 139 -13.19 -18.58 15.52
CA ILE A 139 -12.47 -19.49 14.62
C ILE A 139 -13.21 -20.82 14.62
N ASP A 140 -13.87 -21.13 13.49
CA ASP A 140 -14.74 -22.30 13.38
C ASP A 140 -13.96 -23.61 13.24
N ASP A 141 -12.82 -23.58 12.55
CA ASP A 141 -12.03 -24.77 12.24
C ASP A 141 -10.54 -24.44 12.02
N ILE A 142 -9.68 -25.07 12.81
CA ILE A 142 -8.21 -24.92 12.72
C ILE A 142 -7.66 -25.44 11.39
N ALA A 143 -8.29 -26.43 10.78
CA ALA A 143 -7.87 -26.97 9.49
C ALA A 143 -8.06 -25.99 8.32
N ASN A 144 -8.88 -24.96 8.51
CA ASN A 144 -9.21 -23.94 7.52
C ASN A 144 -8.48 -22.59 7.73
N LEU A 145 -7.44 -22.55 8.53
CA LEU A 145 -6.63 -21.34 8.69
C LEU A 145 -5.89 -20.96 7.40
N GLY A 146 -5.70 -19.65 7.21
CA GLY A 146 -4.87 -19.11 6.15
C GLY A 146 -3.38 -19.14 6.48
N LYS A 147 -2.58 -18.82 5.47
CA LYS A 147 -1.11 -18.69 5.59
C LYS A 147 -0.63 -17.43 4.92
N SER A 148 0.40 -16.82 5.46
CA SER A 148 1.05 -15.67 4.84
C SER A 148 2.38 -16.05 4.23
N VAL A 149 2.70 -15.41 3.09
CA VAL A 149 3.99 -15.53 2.41
C VAL A 149 4.44 -14.14 1.95
N ARG A 150 5.76 -13.92 1.89
CA ARG A 150 6.32 -12.70 1.30
C ARG A 150 6.49 -12.91 -0.21
N VAL A 151 6.19 -11.86 -0.97
CA VAL A 151 6.44 -11.79 -2.41
C VAL A 151 7.70 -10.94 -2.62
N ASP A 152 8.85 -11.61 -2.73
CA ASP A 152 10.14 -10.92 -2.71
C ASP A 152 10.40 -10.11 -3.98
N ASP A 153 9.80 -10.46 -5.10
CA ASP A 153 9.92 -9.78 -6.39
C ASP A 153 8.85 -8.71 -6.66
N ALA A 154 8.04 -8.35 -5.64
CA ALA A 154 6.92 -7.41 -5.80
C ALA A 154 7.36 -6.04 -6.34
N GLN A 155 8.51 -5.53 -5.88
CA GLN A 155 9.07 -4.25 -6.35
C GLN A 155 9.44 -4.32 -7.83
N GLY A 156 10.17 -5.36 -8.24
CA GLY A 156 10.58 -5.56 -9.63
C GLY A 156 9.39 -5.69 -10.57
N ARG A 157 8.35 -6.43 -10.19
CA ARG A 157 7.11 -6.53 -10.97
C ARG A 157 6.46 -5.18 -11.21
N TYR A 158 6.45 -4.31 -10.18
CA TYR A 158 5.86 -2.98 -10.32
C TYR A 158 6.73 -2.05 -11.16
N ILE A 159 8.07 -2.10 -11.02
CA ILE A 159 9.01 -1.36 -11.85
C ILE A 159 8.82 -1.74 -13.33
N GLU A 160 8.79 -3.02 -13.65
CA GLU A 160 8.56 -3.49 -15.03
C GLU A 160 7.19 -3.04 -15.58
N PHE A 161 6.16 -3.08 -14.76
CA PHE A 161 4.86 -2.56 -15.15
C PHE A 161 4.93 -1.06 -15.49
N CYS A 162 5.55 -0.24 -14.63
CA CYS A 162 5.68 1.19 -14.89
C CYS A 162 6.45 1.45 -16.19
N LYS A 163 7.58 0.78 -16.39
CA LYS A 163 8.36 0.89 -17.62
C LYS A 163 7.58 0.48 -18.87
N SER A 164 6.75 -0.56 -18.78
CA SER A 164 5.94 -1.04 -19.90
C SER A 164 4.87 -0.03 -20.36
N THR A 165 4.55 0.97 -19.53
CA THR A 165 3.64 2.06 -19.91
C THR A 165 4.34 3.20 -20.66
N PHE A 166 5.67 3.21 -20.65
CA PHE A 166 6.46 4.20 -21.38
C PHE A 166 6.57 3.78 -22.85
N PRO A 167 6.45 4.72 -23.82
CA PRO A 167 6.49 4.36 -25.24
C PRO A 167 7.83 3.75 -25.64
N TYR A 168 7.80 2.59 -26.27
CA TYR A 168 8.97 1.75 -26.56
C TYR A 168 10.07 2.41 -27.42
N HIS A 169 9.72 3.48 -28.16
CA HIS A 169 10.64 4.19 -29.06
C HIS A 169 11.36 5.35 -28.42
N TYR A 170 11.09 5.64 -27.14
CA TYR A 170 11.71 6.72 -26.39
C TYR A 170 12.51 6.18 -25.22
N ASP A 171 13.50 6.94 -24.80
CA ASP A 171 14.22 6.78 -23.56
C ASP A 171 14.38 8.14 -22.85
N LEU A 172 14.98 8.14 -21.69
CA LEU A 172 15.20 9.33 -20.88
C LEU A 172 16.70 9.64 -20.71
N ASN A 173 17.56 9.14 -21.61
CA ASN A 173 19.03 9.20 -21.47
C ASN A 173 19.61 10.61 -21.26
N ASP A 174 19.00 11.62 -21.88
CA ASP A 174 19.49 13.01 -21.82
C ASP A 174 18.87 13.81 -20.67
N LEU A 175 18.01 13.20 -19.85
CA LEU A 175 17.30 13.89 -18.78
C LEU A 175 17.97 13.69 -17.42
N THR A 176 18.14 14.79 -16.70
CA THR A 176 18.46 14.81 -15.27
C THR A 176 17.19 15.13 -14.48
N ILE A 177 16.76 14.20 -13.63
CA ILE A 177 15.51 14.28 -12.84
C ILE A 177 15.87 14.33 -11.37
N VAL A 178 15.38 15.36 -10.64
CA VAL A 178 15.35 15.33 -9.18
C VAL A 178 14.03 14.73 -8.73
N MET A 179 14.08 13.69 -7.89
CA MET A 179 12.89 13.01 -7.39
C MET A 179 12.81 13.10 -5.87
N ASP A 180 11.80 13.80 -5.36
CA ASP A 180 11.48 13.83 -3.93
C ASP A 180 10.56 12.64 -3.60
N CYS A 181 11.11 11.66 -2.89
CA CYS A 181 10.38 10.47 -2.49
C CYS A 181 9.57 10.64 -1.19
N ALA A 182 9.59 11.83 -0.58
CA ALA A 182 8.88 12.15 0.66
C ALA A 182 9.16 11.17 1.83
N ASN A 183 10.26 10.42 1.80
CA ASN A 183 10.52 9.26 2.67
C ASN A 183 9.30 8.30 2.71
N GLY A 184 8.58 8.20 1.62
CA GLY A 184 7.35 7.45 1.43
C GLY A 184 7.54 6.12 0.70
N ALA A 185 6.45 5.50 0.30
CA ALA A 185 6.43 4.15 -0.28
C ALA A 185 7.13 4.03 -1.65
N ALA A 186 7.33 5.14 -2.35
CA ALA A 186 8.02 5.17 -3.65
C ALA A 186 9.55 5.31 -3.53
N TYR A 187 10.12 5.38 -2.32
CA TYR A 187 11.53 5.68 -2.06
C TYR A 187 12.53 4.82 -2.85
N SER A 188 12.18 3.57 -3.10
CA SER A 188 13.00 2.63 -3.87
C SER A 188 12.54 2.52 -5.32
N VAL A 189 11.25 2.23 -5.53
CA VAL A 189 10.73 1.93 -6.87
C VAL A 189 10.67 3.16 -7.79
N GLY A 190 10.39 4.34 -7.24
CA GLY A 190 10.30 5.57 -8.02
C GLY A 190 11.62 5.89 -8.75
N PRO A 191 12.74 6.08 -8.03
CA PRO A 191 14.03 6.32 -8.67
C PRO A 191 14.46 5.20 -9.62
N SER A 192 14.14 3.95 -9.32
CA SER A 192 14.52 2.80 -10.14
C SER A 192 13.81 2.83 -11.50
N VAL A 193 12.52 3.15 -11.57
CA VAL A 193 11.79 3.25 -12.84
C VAL A 193 12.47 4.23 -13.80
N PHE A 194 12.78 5.44 -13.32
CA PHE A 194 13.37 6.47 -14.18
C PHE A 194 14.82 6.17 -14.56
N ARG A 195 15.62 5.56 -13.65
CA ARG A 195 16.98 5.12 -13.98
C ARG A 195 16.98 4.02 -15.03
N GLU A 196 16.07 3.06 -14.94
CA GLU A 196 15.97 1.97 -15.91
C GLU A 196 15.41 2.43 -17.28
N LEU A 197 14.74 3.58 -17.34
CA LEU A 197 14.37 4.25 -18.57
C LEU A 197 15.49 5.15 -19.13
N GLY A 198 16.66 5.22 -18.46
CA GLY A 198 17.84 5.93 -18.92
C GLY A 198 18.13 7.27 -18.24
N ALA A 199 17.21 7.80 -17.41
CA ALA A 199 17.41 9.10 -16.78
C ALA A 199 18.54 9.10 -15.73
N LYS A 200 19.26 10.21 -15.62
CA LYS A 200 20.09 10.52 -14.47
C LYS A 200 19.16 10.98 -13.32
N VAL A 201 18.98 10.14 -12.28
CA VAL A 201 18.08 10.43 -11.17
C VAL A 201 18.84 10.83 -9.92
N ILE A 202 18.53 12.02 -9.41
CA ILE A 202 18.95 12.53 -8.11
C ILE A 202 17.76 12.36 -7.16
N ALA A 203 17.82 11.33 -6.31
CA ALA A 203 16.75 11.08 -5.33
C ALA A 203 17.03 11.85 -4.05
N ILE A 204 16.02 12.57 -3.57
CA ILE A 204 16.03 13.25 -2.28
C ILE A 204 14.92 12.70 -1.39
N HIS A 205 15.04 12.80 -0.07
CA HIS A 205 14.09 12.25 0.91
C HIS A 205 13.69 10.79 0.59
N ASN A 206 14.69 9.97 0.33
CA ASN A 206 14.51 8.55 -0.03
C ASN A 206 15.13 7.57 0.99
N GLU A 207 15.33 8.04 2.23
CA GLU A 207 15.82 7.25 3.38
C GLU A 207 14.77 7.20 4.50
N PRO A 208 13.71 6.40 4.31
CA PRO A 208 12.63 6.33 5.29
C PRO A 208 13.11 5.68 6.59
N ASN A 209 12.83 6.31 7.73
CA ASN A 209 13.06 5.76 9.06
C ASN A 209 11.76 5.43 9.82
N GLY A 210 10.61 5.57 9.14
CA GLY A 210 9.29 5.30 9.69
C GLY A 210 8.63 6.46 10.44
N LEU A 211 9.39 7.52 10.73
CA LEU A 211 8.93 8.74 11.43
C LEU A 211 9.10 10.02 10.61
N ASN A 212 9.80 9.95 9.50
CA ASN A 212 10.16 11.11 8.67
C ASN A 212 9.34 11.23 7.38
N ILE A 213 8.35 10.38 7.16
CA ILE A 213 7.48 10.45 5.97
C ILE A 213 6.76 11.81 5.90
N ASN A 214 6.81 12.46 4.74
CA ASN A 214 6.20 13.78 4.47
C ASN A 214 6.68 14.92 5.38
N LYS A 215 7.78 14.76 6.11
CA LYS A 215 8.28 15.77 7.04
C LYS A 215 9.06 16.86 6.30
N GLY A 216 8.38 17.96 5.95
CA GLY A 216 8.99 19.08 5.22
C GLY A 216 9.49 18.70 3.83
N CYS A 217 8.81 17.78 3.18
CA CYS A 217 9.17 17.25 1.85
C CYS A 217 7.94 16.72 1.10
N GLY A 218 8.13 16.31 -0.14
CA GLY A 218 7.08 15.77 -0.98
C GLY A 218 6.14 16.83 -1.54
N SER A 219 5.02 16.40 -2.11
CA SER A 219 4.10 17.24 -2.89
C SER A 219 3.44 18.39 -2.10
N THR A 220 3.41 18.30 -0.76
CA THR A 220 2.86 19.36 0.10
C THR A 220 3.90 20.35 0.60
N HIS A 221 5.19 20.07 0.39
CA HIS A 221 6.32 20.91 0.76
C HIS A 221 7.42 20.83 -0.35
N PRO A 222 7.17 21.49 -1.51
CA PRO A 222 8.02 21.32 -2.69
C PRO A 222 9.31 22.16 -2.66
N GLU A 223 9.55 22.94 -1.61
CA GLU A 223 10.64 23.95 -1.57
C GLU A 223 12.01 23.29 -1.72
N SER A 224 12.26 22.18 -1.05
CA SER A 224 13.53 21.43 -1.16
C SER A 224 13.72 20.81 -2.53
N LEU A 225 12.65 20.35 -3.17
CA LEU A 225 12.68 19.84 -4.55
C LEU A 225 13.03 20.96 -5.53
N GLN A 226 12.39 22.14 -5.42
CA GLN A 226 12.64 23.30 -6.27
C GLN A 226 14.11 23.76 -6.17
N GLN A 227 14.63 23.85 -4.95
CA GLN A 227 16.03 24.17 -4.71
C GLN A 227 16.97 23.14 -5.33
N ALA A 228 16.72 21.86 -5.12
CA ALA A 228 17.56 20.79 -5.65
C ALA A 228 17.56 20.74 -7.20
N VAL A 229 16.42 21.04 -7.84
CA VAL A 229 16.36 21.14 -9.31
C VAL A 229 17.28 22.25 -9.82
N VAL A 230 17.23 23.44 -9.21
CA VAL A 230 18.06 24.58 -9.61
C VAL A 230 19.55 24.32 -9.35
N GLU A 231 19.89 23.82 -8.15
CA GLU A 231 21.27 23.55 -7.74
C GLU A 231 21.97 22.49 -8.61
N ASN A 232 21.22 21.52 -9.10
CA ASN A 232 21.76 20.44 -9.95
C ASN A 232 21.61 20.70 -11.45
N GLY A 233 21.03 21.85 -11.85
CA GLY A 233 20.71 22.12 -13.26
C GLY A 233 19.86 21.02 -13.89
N ALA A 234 18.93 20.47 -13.12
CA ALA A 234 18.09 19.36 -13.58
C ALA A 234 16.96 19.85 -14.48
N ASP A 235 16.56 18.99 -15.42
CA ASP A 235 15.52 19.29 -16.40
C ASP A 235 14.12 19.22 -15.78
N LEU A 236 13.94 18.36 -14.76
CA LEU A 236 12.63 18.07 -14.17
C LEU A 236 12.75 17.75 -12.67
N GLY A 237 11.75 18.22 -11.91
CA GLY A 237 11.51 17.80 -10.53
C GLY A 237 10.18 17.03 -10.38
N ILE A 238 10.19 15.94 -9.63
CA ILE A 238 9.02 15.09 -9.36
C ILE A 238 8.89 14.89 -7.85
N ALA A 239 7.67 15.14 -7.30
CA ALA A 239 7.31 14.89 -5.90
C ALA A 239 6.13 13.93 -5.76
#